data_f963f292dcc50348c6c971a4264c0639
#
_entry.id   f963f292dcc50348c6c971a4264c0639
#
_cell.length_a   1.000
_cell.length_b   1.000
_cell.length_c   1.000
_cell.angle_alpha   90.00
_cell.angle_beta   90.00
_cell.angle_gamma   90.00
#
_symmetry.space_group_name_H-M   'P 1'
#
loop_
_entity.id
_entity.type
_entity.pdbx_description
1 polymer ?
#
loop_
_entity_poly.entity_id
_entity_poly.type
_entity_poly.pdbx_seq_one_letter_code
_entity_poly.pdbx_strand_id
1 'polypeptide(L)'
;GILSETLAEEGANILAIDQSKKLINEAKKRAKSKKLKIDYQCLSIKSLKGKRAKFDIILCMEVIEHVEDYKSFIKLAFECLKKDGIIIFSTINKSVLSYFTTIFLAEKILKLVPSKTHDWDMYVKPEEILEVAEKFSFRLDKIKGLAAIPSLEGFKWIRINNTKANYIISIIN
;
A
#
# COMPACT_ATOMS: atom_id res chain seq x y z
N GLY A 1 8.45 -7.32 -2.39
CA GLY A 1 9.66 -6.57 -2.80
C GLY A 1 9.69 -6.15 -4.26
N ILE A 2 8.67 -6.51 -5.11
CA ILE A 2 8.68 -6.20 -6.56
C ILE A 2 8.76 -4.68 -6.78
N LEU A 3 7.89 -3.92 -6.14
CA LEU A 3 7.87 -2.47 -6.27
C LEU A 3 9.20 -1.82 -5.83
N SER A 4 9.78 -2.30 -4.74
CA SER A 4 11.09 -1.82 -4.27
C SER A 4 12.19 -2.08 -5.30
N GLU A 5 12.14 -3.22 -6.00
CA GLU A 5 13.12 -3.54 -7.05
C GLU A 5 12.98 -2.58 -8.24
N THR A 6 11.75 -2.36 -8.74
CA THR A 6 11.50 -1.42 -9.83
C THR A 6 11.99 0.00 -9.51
N LEU A 7 11.71 0.47 -8.29
CA LEU A 7 12.16 1.80 -7.87
C LEU A 7 13.68 1.89 -7.68
N ALA A 8 14.32 0.81 -7.23
CA ALA A 8 15.78 0.76 -7.13
C ALA A 8 16.44 0.74 -8.52
N GLU A 9 15.83 0.08 -9.50
CA GLU A 9 16.27 0.10 -10.91
C GLU A 9 16.21 1.53 -11.48
N GLU A 10 15.25 2.35 -11.03
CA GLU A 10 15.14 3.78 -11.36
C GLU A 10 16.04 4.69 -10.50
N GLY A 11 16.88 4.13 -9.65
CA GLY A 11 17.89 4.87 -8.88
C GLY A 11 17.43 5.37 -7.51
N ALA A 12 16.26 4.98 -7.01
CA ALA A 12 15.80 5.37 -5.69
C ALA A 12 16.62 4.70 -4.57
N ASN A 13 16.87 5.45 -3.48
CA ASN A 13 17.42 4.90 -2.24
C ASN A 13 16.29 4.39 -1.36
N ILE A 14 16.24 3.09 -1.10
CA ILE A 14 15.06 2.43 -0.54
C ILE A 14 15.35 1.75 0.79
N LEU A 15 14.53 2.08 1.78
CA LEU A 15 14.27 1.27 2.96
C LEU A 15 12.92 0.56 2.75
N ALA A 16 12.92 -0.76 2.70
CA ALA A 16 11.72 -1.58 2.62
C ALA A 16 11.53 -2.38 3.90
N ILE A 17 10.37 -2.24 4.53
CA ILE A 17 10.04 -2.93 5.78
C ILE A 17 8.85 -3.86 5.61
N ASP A 18 8.89 -4.99 6.28
CA ASP A 18 7.79 -5.95 6.41
C ASP A 18 7.95 -6.70 7.75
N GLN A 19 6.86 -7.11 8.36
CA GLN A 19 6.91 -7.88 9.60
C GLN A 19 7.22 -9.36 9.36
N SER A 20 7.04 -9.86 8.14
CA SER A 20 7.33 -11.24 7.75
C SER A 20 8.81 -11.43 7.42
N LYS A 21 9.53 -12.09 8.31
CA LYS A 21 10.92 -12.49 8.08
C LYS A 21 11.09 -13.33 6.80
N LYS A 22 10.08 -14.16 6.48
CA LYS A 22 10.08 -14.98 5.26
C LYS A 22 10.06 -14.09 4.01
N LEU A 23 9.13 -13.12 3.94
CA LEU A 23 9.00 -12.21 2.80
C LEU A 23 10.23 -11.32 2.64
N ILE A 24 10.78 -10.80 3.74
CA ILE A 24 12.04 -10.04 3.72
C ILE A 24 13.20 -10.87 3.19
N ASN A 25 13.33 -12.13 3.61
CA ASN A 25 14.40 -12.99 3.13
C ASN A 25 14.28 -13.28 1.62
N GLU A 26 13.07 -13.54 1.13
CA GLU A 26 12.84 -13.75 -0.30
C GLU A 26 13.13 -12.47 -1.12
N ALA A 27 12.70 -11.31 -0.62
CA ALA A 27 13.00 -10.03 -1.26
C ALA A 27 14.52 -9.75 -1.32
N LYS A 28 15.25 -10.04 -0.23
CA LYS A 28 16.72 -9.94 -0.20
C LYS A 28 17.40 -10.85 -1.24
N LYS A 29 16.95 -12.10 -1.36
CA LYS A 29 17.51 -13.04 -2.35
C LYS A 29 17.31 -12.51 -3.78
N ARG A 30 16.10 -12.01 -4.10
CA ARG A 30 15.79 -11.47 -5.43
C ARG A 30 16.59 -10.21 -5.75
N ALA A 31 16.67 -9.27 -4.80
CA ALA A 31 17.46 -8.06 -4.99
C ALA A 31 18.95 -8.39 -5.21
N LYS A 32 19.49 -9.37 -4.46
CA LYS A 32 20.87 -9.86 -4.64
C LYS A 32 21.10 -10.45 -6.05
N SER A 33 20.17 -11.27 -6.56
CA SER A 33 20.29 -11.85 -7.90
C SER A 33 20.27 -10.78 -9.01
N LYS A 34 19.56 -9.68 -8.79
CA LYS A 34 19.49 -8.51 -9.69
C LYS A 34 20.58 -7.46 -9.43
N LYS A 35 21.47 -7.68 -8.45
CA LYS A 35 22.52 -6.74 -8.01
C LYS A 35 21.96 -5.38 -7.55
N LEU A 36 20.74 -5.34 -7.02
CA LEU A 36 20.09 -4.13 -6.51
C LEU A 36 20.49 -3.87 -5.06
N LYS A 37 20.71 -2.61 -4.72
CA LYS A 37 21.00 -2.16 -3.35
C LYS A 37 19.71 -1.64 -2.71
N ILE A 38 19.07 -2.48 -1.88
CA ILE A 38 17.83 -2.15 -1.16
C ILE A 38 18.03 -2.55 0.30
N ASP A 39 17.75 -1.63 1.23
CA ASP A 39 17.75 -1.94 2.66
C ASP A 39 16.42 -2.60 3.05
N TYR A 40 16.42 -3.95 3.08
CA TYR A 40 15.27 -4.72 3.54
C TYR A 40 15.39 -5.02 5.03
N GLN A 41 14.41 -4.60 5.83
CA GLN A 41 14.40 -4.81 7.27
C GLN A 41 13.09 -5.47 7.74
N CYS A 42 13.22 -6.50 8.61
CA CYS A 42 12.09 -7.15 9.26
C CYS A 42 11.65 -6.31 10.46
N LEU A 43 10.81 -5.31 10.22
CA LEU A 43 10.37 -4.31 11.22
C LEU A 43 8.90 -3.98 11.03
N SER A 44 8.25 -3.54 12.11
CA SER A 44 6.99 -2.80 12.01
C SER A 44 7.26 -1.29 11.89
N ILE A 45 6.31 -0.52 11.38
CA ILE A 45 6.40 0.95 11.32
C ILE A 45 6.60 1.56 12.72
N LYS A 46 6.07 0.92 13.77
CA LYS A 46 6.26 1.35 15.18
C LYS A 46 7.74 1.43 15.57
N SER A 47 8.59 0.60 14.98
CA SER A 47 10.04 0.61 15.21
C SER A 47 10.75 1.82 14.62
N LEU A 48 10.08 2.59 13.75
CA LEU A 48 10.61 3.85 13.19
C LEU A 48 10.23 5.06 14.05
N LYS A 49 9.33 4.91 15.03
CA LYS A 49 8.92 5.99 15.93
C LYS A 49 10.13 6.55 16.68
N GLY A 50 10.27 7.87 16.68
CA GLY A 50 11.39 8.56 17.35
C GLY A 50 12.74 8.45 16.63
N LYS A 51 12.85 7.68 15.56
CA LYS A 51 14.05 7.69 14.72
C LYS A 51 14.03 8.94 13.83
N ARG A 52 15.24 9.51 13.62
CA ARG A 52 15.39 10.70 12.74
C ARG A 52 15.20 10.41 11.26
N ALA A 53 14.91 9.15 10.90
CA ALA A 53 14.70 8.76 9.51
C ALA A 53 13.45 9.46 8.95
N LYS A 54 13.65 10.27 7.94
CA LYS A 54 12.60 10.97 7.19
C LYS A 54 12.73 10.64 5.72
N PHE A 55 11.59 10.40 5.10
CA PHE A 55 11.51 9.94 3.71
C PHE A 55 10.87 11.01 2.83
N ASP A 56 11.37 11.13 1.61
CA ASP A 56 10.77 11.99 0.58
C ASP A 56 9.45 11.39 0.09
N ILE A 57 9.41 10.06 -0.03
CA ILE A 57 8.24 9.30 -0.49
C ILE A 57 8.04 8.09 0.42
N ILE A 58 6.81 7.86 0.84
CA ILE A 58 6.40 6.64 1.54
C ILE A 58 5.34 5.93 0.68
N LEU A 59 5.51 4.63 0.48
CA LEU A 59 4.56 3.79 -0.24
C LEU A 59 4.01 2.72 0.69
N CYS A 60 2.69 2.69 0.85
CA CYS A 60 1.94 1.71 1.64
C CYS A 60 0.91 1.04 0.73
N MET A 61 1.36 0.00 0.03
CA MET A 61 0.56 -0.66 -1.01
C MET A 61 -0.05 -1.94 -0.44
N GLU A 62 -1.39 -2.01 -0.38
CA GLU A 62 -2.15 -3.17 0.13
C GLU A 62 -1.68 -3.58 1.56
N VAL A 63 -1.65 -2.61 2.48
CA VAL A 63 -1.17 -2.81 3.85
C VAL A 63 -2.22 -2.45 4.89
N ILE A 64 -2.89 -1.29 4.73
CA ILE A 64 -3.71 -0.71 5.79
C ILE A 64 -4.94 -1.55 6.12
N GLU A 65 -5.47 -2.32 5.18
CA GLU A 65 -6.55 -3.29 5.36
C GLU A 65 -6.16 -4.53 6.18
N HIS A 66 -4.88 -4.68 6.51
CA HIS A 66 -4.36 -5.75 7.36
C HIS A 66 -3.90 -5.24 8.73
N VAL A 67 -4.15 -3.98 9.04
CA VAL A 67 -3.72 -3.33 10.27
C VAL A 67 -4.92 -2.98 11.14
N GLU A 68 -5.08 -3.62 12.30
CA GLU A 68 -6.20 -3.36 13.23
C GLU A 68 -6.31 -1.88 13.60
N ASP A 69 -5.20 -1.25 13.99
CA ASP A 69 -5.14 0.18 14.29
C ASP A 69 -4.49 0.95 13.12
N TYR A 70 -5.20 0.96 11.99
CA TYR A 70 -4.73 1.63 10.77
C TYR A 70 -4.60 3.15 10.98
N LYS A 71 -5.39 3.78 11.84
CA LYS A 71 -5.29 5.22 12.13
C LYS A 71 -3.96 5.58 12.78
N SER A 72 -3.53 4.81 13.78
CA SER A 72 -2.19 4.97 14.37
C SER A 72 -1.07 4.63 13.38
N PHE A 73 -1.28 3.64 12.50
CA PHE A 73 -0.32 3.32 11.44
C PHE A 73 -0.14 4.50 10.48
N ILE A 74 -1.23 5.08 9.98
CA ILE A 74 -1.21 6.24 9.07
C ILE A 74 -0.52 7.45 9.75
N LYS A 75 -0.85 7.72 11.03
CA LYS A 75 -0.19 8.76 11.82
C LYS A 75 1.33 8.57 11.85
N LEU A 76 1.80 7.36 12.18
CA LEU A 76 3.23 7.06 12.23
C LEU A 76 3.89 7.21 10.84
N ALA A 77 3.18 6.86 9.78
CA ALA A 77 3.69 7.05 8.42
C ALA A 77 3.86 8.54 8.09
N PHE A 78 2.91 9.39 8.46
CA PHE A 78 3.06 10.85 8.33
C PHE A 78 4.23 11.39 9.16
N GLU A 79 4.41 10.90 10.39
CA GLU A 79 5.55 11.30 11.24
C GLU A 79 6.90 10.92 10.63
N CYS A 80 6.95 9.97 9.69
CA CYS A 80 8.17 9.57 8.98
C CYS A 80 8.42 10.36 7.69
N LEU A 81 7.51 11.21 7.23
CA LEU A 81 7.71 12.03 6.04
C LEU A 81 8.58 13.26 6.32
N LYS A 82 9.37 13.66 5.33
CA LYS A 82 9.98 14.98 5.28
C LYS A 82 8.91 16.06 5.05
N LYS A 83 9.26 17.31 5.32
CA LYS A 83 8.50 18.45 4.81
C LYS A 83 8.47 18.35 3.27
N ASP A 84 7.33 18.64 2.67
CA ASP A 84 7.08 18.48 1.23
C ASP A 84 7.18 17.02 0.70
N GLY A 85 7.15 16.04 1.61
CA GLY A 85 7.12 14.62 1.26
C GLY A 85 5.74 14.15 0.80
N ILE A 86 5.72 13.02 0.10
CA ILE A 86 4.50 12.40 -0.45
C ILE A 86 4.31 11.03 0.17
N ILE A 87 3.08 10.73 0.59
CA ILE A 87 2.71 9.37 0.94
C ILE A 87 1.65 8.85 -0.02
N ILE A 88 1.81 7.61 -0.44
CA ILE A 88 0.88 6.94 -1.34
C ILE A 88 0.38 5.68 -0.65
N PHE A 89 -0.95 5.58 -0.53
CA PHE A 89 -1.63 4.36 -0.08
C PHE A 89 -2.35 3.71 -1.26
N SER A 90 -2.35 2.38 -1.32
CA SER A 90 -3.35 1.62 -2.07
C SER A 90 -4.06 0.66 -1.13
N THR A 91 -5.34 0.46 -1.35
CA THR A 91 -6.15 -0.48 -0.58
C THR A 91 -7.51 -0.72 -1.22
N ILE A 92 -8.24 -1.69 -0.70
CA ILE A 92 -9.62 -1.99 -1.09
C ILE A 92 -10.55 -1.02 -0.34
N ASN A 93 -11.49 -0.41 -1.08
CA ASN A 93 -12.46 0.51 -0.48
C ASN A 93 -13.56 -0.25 0.28
N LYS A 94 -13.99 0.25 1.42
CA LYS A 94 -15.14 -0.29 2.16
C LYS A 94 -16.46 0.12 1.49
N SER A 95 -16.88 -0.65 0.49
CA SER A 95 -18.08 -0.41 -0.29
C SER A 95 -18.84 -1.68 -0.63
N VAL A 96 -20.08 -1.56 -1.01
CA VAL A 96 -20.88 -2.71 -1.50
C VAL A 96 -20.25 -3.33 -2.75
N LEU A 97 -19.69 -2.49 -3.65
CA LEU A 97 -19.05 -2.98 -4.86
C LEU A 97 -17.81 -3.81 -4.55
N SER A 98 -16.95 -3.35 -3.63
CA SER A 98 -15.77 -4.11 -3.22
C SER A 98 -16.13 -5.43 -2.55
N TYR A 99 -17.17 -5.45 -1.71
CA TYR A 99 -17.68 -6.68 -1.13
C TYR A 99 -18.04 -7.72 -2.19
N PHE A 100 -18.80 -7.31 -3.20
CA PHE A 100 -19.18 -8.21 -4.29
C PHE A 100 -17.98 -8.65 -5.14
N THR A 101 -17.07 -7.77 -5.45
CA THR A 101 -15.95 -8.10 -6.34
C THR A 101 -14.86 -8.92 -5.65
N THR A 102 -14.55 -8.63 -4.40
CA THR A 102 -13.45 -9.30 -3.68
C THR A 102 -13.92 -10.55 -2.95
N ILE A 103 -14.99 -10.46 -2.15
CA ILE A 103 -15.44 -11.57 -1.30
C ILE A 103 -16.37 -12.50 -2.09
N PHE A 104 -17.38 -11.96 -2.75
CA PHE A 104 -18.39 -12.81 -3.40
C PHE A 104 -17.86 -13.39 -4.73
N LEU A 105 -17.35 -12.54 -5.62
CA LEU A 105 -16.92 -12.99 -6.94
C LEU A 105 -15.55 -13.70 -6.88
N ALA A 106 -14.53 -13.04 -6.32
CA ALA A 106 -13.17 -13.58 -6.34
C ALA A 106 -12.96 -14.78 -5.40
N GLU A 107 -13.51 -14.75 -4.18
CA GLU A 107 -13.35 -15.85 -3.23
C GLU A 107 -14.37 -16.97 -3.40
N LYS A 108 -15.68 -16.63 -3.48
CA LYS A 108 -16.75 -17.65 -3.44
C LYS A 108 -17.07 -18.24 -4.81
N ILE A 109 -17.06 -17.46 -5.88
CA ILE A 109 -17.44 -17.93 -7.22
C ILE A 109 -16.21 -18.37 -8.01
N LEU A 110 -15.28 -17.46 -8.26
CA LEU A 110 -14.13 -17.73 -9.14
C LEU A 110 -12.98 -18.45 -8.42
N LYS A 111 -12.98 -18.47 -7.08
CA LYS A 111 -11.94 -19.09 -6.26
C LYS A 111 -10.52 -18.65 -6.67
N LEU A 112 -10.37 -17.40 -7.11
CA LEU A 112 -9.10 -16.82 -7.52
C LEU A 112 -8.16 -16.60 -6.33
N VAL A 113 -8.73 -16.43 -5.13
CA VAL A 113 -8.01 -16.31 -3.87
C VAL A 113 -8.65 -17.23 -2.83
N PRO A 114 -7.90 -17.70 -1.82
CA PRO A 114 -8.44 -18.53 -0.73
C PRO A 114 -9.60 -17.83 -0.01
N SER A 115 -10.58 -18.63 0.44
CA SER A 115 -11.70 -18.11 1.24
C SER A 115 -11.20 -17.49 2.54
N LYS A 116 -11.82 -16.39 2.97
CA LYS A 116 -11.44 -15.59 4.14
C LYS A 116 -10.10 -14.85 3.98
N THR A 117 -9.63 -14.62 2.76
CA THR A 117 -8.47 -13.76 2.49
C THR A 117 -8.79 -12.29 2.78
N HIS A 118 -10.06 -11.89 2.55
CA HIS A 118 -10.51 -10.52 2.72
C HIS A 118 -11.53 -10.41 3.87
N ASP A 119 -11.26 -9.52 4.80
CA ASP A 119 -12.19 -9.12 5.85
C ASP A 119 -12.76 -7.73 5.51
N TRP A 120 -14.04 -7.67 5.16
CA TRP A 120 -14.68 -6.41 4.77
C TRP A 120 -14.68 -5.37 5.88
N ASP A 121 -14.68 -5.80 7.15
CA ASP A 121 -14.64 -4.88 8.29
C ASP A 121 -13.30 -4.14 8.40
N MET A 122 -12.25 -4.73 7.86
CA MET A 122 -10.91 -4.14 7.81
C MET A 122 -10.70 -3.18 6.62
N TYR A 123 -11.65 -3.12 5.67
CA TYR A 123 -11.53 -2.22 4.53
C TYR A 123 -11.66 -0.76 4.96
N VAL A 124 -10.86 0.11 4.36
CA VAL A 124 -10.73 1.51 4.74
C VAL A 124 -11.31 2.41 3.64
N LYS A 125 -12.13 3.39 4.02
CA LYS A 125 -12.63 4.39 3.09
C LYS A 125 -11.61 5.49 2.86
N PRO A 126 -11.55 6.11 1.65
CA PRO A 126 -10.67 7.24 1.40
C PRO A 126 -10.84 8.38 2.41
N GLU A 127 -12.10 8.66 2.81
CA GLU A 127 -12.45 9.71 3.75
C GLU A 127 -11.79 9.49 5.13
N GLU A 128 -11.64 8.24 5.56
CA GLU A 128 -11.02 7.89 6.85
C GLU A 128 -9.52 8.18 6.84
N ILE A 129 -8.84 8.00 5.69
CA ILE A 129 -7.43 8.39 5.53
C ILE A 129 -7.30 9.90 5.55
N LEU A 130 -8.20 10.61 4.85
CA LEU A 130 -8.19 12.07 4.76
C LEU A 130 -8.47 12.72 6.12
N GLU A 131 -9.37 12.15 6.92
CA GLU A 131 -9.60 12.61 8.30
C GLU A 131 -8.33 12.59 9.16
N VAL A 132 -7.52 11.54 9.00
CA VAL A 132 -6.22 11.46 9.70
C VAL A 132 -5.24 12.47 9.10
N ALA A 133 -5.18 12.60 7.78
CA ALA A 133 -4.28 13.52 7.09
C ALA A 133 -4.52 14.98 7.50
N GLU A 134 -5.77 15.42 7.53
CA GLU A 134 -6.15 16.78 7.92
C GLU A 134 -5.68 17.16 9.34
N LYS A 135 -5.72 16.21 10.29
CA LYS A 135 -5.22 16.43 11.67
C LYS A 135 -3.72 16.71 11.72
N PHE A 136 -2.98 16.39 10.66
CA PHE A 136 -1.54 16.61 10.52
C PHE A 136 -1.22 17.69 9.49
N SER A 137 -2.22 18.46 9.03
CA SER A 137 -2.07 19.50 7.99
C SER A 137 -1.62 18.95 6.63
N PHE A 138 -1.89 17.67 6.37
CA PHE A 138 -1.71 17.05 5.07
C PHE A 138 -2.99 17.15 4.24
N ARG A 139 -2.84 17.16 2.92
CA ARG A 139 -3.96 17.31 1.98
C ARG A 139 -3.92 16.28 0.86
N LEU A 140 -5.09 16.01 0.31
CA LEU A 140 -5.22 15.17 -0.88
C LEU A 140 -4.48 15.83 -2.07
N ASP A 141 -3.60 15.08 -2.71
CA ASP A 141 -3.04 15.42 -4.02
C ASP A 141 -3.89 14.77 -5.12
N LYS A 142 -3.97 13.44 -5.13
CA LYS A 142 -4.73 12.70 -6.16
C LYS A 142 -5.36 11.43 -5.58
N ILE A 143 -6.48 11.03 -6.18
CA ILE A 143 -7.09 9.73 -5.93
C ILE A 143 -7.57 9.11 -7.25
N LYS A 144 -7.33 7.82 -7.45
CA LYS A 144 -7.78 7.03 -8.59
C LYS A 144 -8.10 5.61 -8.16
N GLY A 145 -9.07 5.00 -8.83
CA GLY A 145 -9.30 3.56 -8.75
C GLY A 145 -8.40 2.81 -9.73
N LEU A 146 -8.33 1.49 -9.55
CA LEU A 146 -7.69 0.57 -10.47
C LEU A 146 -8.70 -0.42 -11.03
N ALA A 147 -8.63 -0.69 -12.32
CA ALA A 147 -9.40 -1.75 -12.97
C ALA A 147 -8.46 -2.68 -13.75
N ALA A 148 -8.72 -3.97 -13.63
CA ALA A 148 -8.06 -4.98 -14.45
C ALA A 148 -8.89 -5.17 -15.73
N ILE A 149 -8.29 -5.00 -16.88
CA ILE A 149 -8.89 -5.29 -18.18
C ILE A 149 -8.20 -6.50 -18.83
N PRO A 150 -8.94 -7.40 -19.46
CA PRO A 150 -8.34 -8.52 -20.18
C PRO A 150 -7.40 -8.04 -21.29
N SER A 151 -6.27 -8.71 -21.44
CA SER A 151 -5.32 -8.51 -22.53
C SER A 151 -4.80 -9.86 -23.03
N LEU A 152 -4.11 -9.88 -24.18
CA LEU A 152 -3.53 -11.12 -24.74
C LEU A 152 -2.49 -11.78 -23.81
N GLU A 153 -1.87 -11.01 -22.92
CA GLU A 153 -0.85 -11.48 -21.98
C GLU A 153 -1.39 -11.67 -20.54
N GLY A 154 -2.73 -11.67 -20.36
CA GLY A 154 -3.39 -11.80 -19.07
C GLY A 154 -4.24 -10.57 -18.74
N PHE A 155 -3.92 -9.87 -17.65
CA PHE A 155 -4.65 -8.66 -17.24
C PHE A 155 -3.75 -7.43 -17.27
N LYS A 156 -4.25 -6.33 -17.86
CA LYS A 156 -3.63 -5.02 -17.81
C LYS A 156 -4.36 -4.15 -16.79
N TRP A 157 -3.61 -3.56 -15.87
CA TRP A 157 -4.16 -2.62 -14.89
C TRP A 157 -4.20 -1.21 -15.45
N ILE A 158 -5.36 -0.56 -15.34
CA ILE A 158 -5.56 0.82 -15.75
C ILE A 158 -6.10 1.67 -14.60
N ARG A 159 -5.76 2.95 -14.60
CA ARG A 159 -6.30 3.94 -13.67
C ARG A 159 -7.67 4.40 -14.16
N ILE A 160 -8.63 4.44 -13.25
CA ILE A 160 -10.00 4.90 -13.50
C ILE A 160 -10.41 5.95 -12.46
N ASN A 161 -11.47 6.71 -12.76
CA ASN A 161 -11.99 7.68 -11.80
C ASN A 161 -12.88 7.04 -10.71
N ASN A 162 -13.41 5.85 -10.97
CA ASN A 162 -14.24 5.14 -10.01
C ASN A 162 -13.36 4.49 -8.93
N THR A 163 -13.51 4.94 -7.69
CA THR A 163 -12.76 4.47 -6.51
C THR A 163 -13.56 3.50 -5.64
N LYS A 164 -14.75 3.07 -6.08
CA LYS A 164 -15.66 2.27 -5.24
C LYS A 164 -15.15 0.86 -4.92
N ALA A 165 -14.37 0.24 -5.79
CA ALA A 165 -13.82 -1.10 -5.53
C ALA A 165 -12.50 -1.04 -4.76
N ASN A 166 -11.56 -0.27 -5.28
CA ASN A 166 -10.23 -0.04 -4.71
C ASN A 166 -9.75 1.36 -5.08
N TYR A 167 -8.68 1.81 -4.47
CA TYR A 167 -8.12 3.12 -4.81
C TYR A 167 -6.62 3.19 -4.50
N ILE A 168 -5.96 4.10 -5.25
CA ILE A 168 -4.65 4.64 -4.89
C ILE A 168 -4.87 6.11 -4.57
N ILE A 169 -4.37 6.54 -3.42
CA ILE A 169 -4.47 7.91 -2.94
C ILE A 169 -3.08 8.44 -2.62
N SER A 170 -2.73 9.62 -3.16
CA SER A 170 -1.53 10.35 -2.79
C SER A 170 -1.89 11.56 -1.95
N ILE A 171 -1.12 11.76 -0.89
CA ILE A 171 -1.30 12.79 0.11
C ILE A 171 0.02 13.52 0.29
N ILE A 172 -0.04 14.84 0.34
CA ILE A 172 1.11 15.75 0.46
C ILE A 172 0.95 16.65 1.68
N ASN A 173 2.09 17.10 2.18
CA ASN A 173 2.13 18.12 3.23
C ASN A 173 1.78 19.50 2.69
#